data_6d62a3563fb16e0279879d7b77d11e53
#
_entry.id   6d62a3563fb16e0279879d7b77d11e53
#
_cell.length_a   1.000
_cell.length_b   1.000
_cell.length_c   1.000
_cell.angle_alpha   90.00
_cell.angle_beta   90.00
_cell.angle_gamma   90.00
#
_symmetry.space_group_name_H-M   'P 1'
#
loop_
_entity.id
_entity.type
_entity.pdbx_description
1 polymer ?
#
loop_
_entity_poly.entity_id
_entity_poly.type
_entity_poly.pdbx_seq_one_letter_code
_entity_poly.pdbx_strand_id
1 'polypeptide(L)'
;MCKPIADCKFADVVARWPGGTHDSFTFRMSEVKYYLERNHTTLDKGVIIGDSGYALKNYLMTPYDNPNDRKKRRYNTTLKACRSSVERSIGQLKRRFTCLKSGLRVQPDKACLIIVACVILHNIAKMLGEEDFEGDDDIEFECDPVDPAQDSTDGKVVRDHIANTFF
;
A
#
# COMPACT_ATOMS: atom_id res chain seq x y z
N MET A 1 -14.45 0.53 13.78
CA MET A 1 -14.65 -0.72 13.01
C MET A 1 -14.17 -0.44 11.60
N CYS A 2 -12.87 -0.72 11.31
CA CYS A 2 -12.33 -0.54 9.95
C CYS A 2 -13.05 -1.55 9.04
N LYS A 3 -13.89 -1.04 8.12
CA LYS A 3 -14.27 -1.86 6.98
C LYS A 3 -13.00 -2.02 6.14
N PRO A 4 -12.53 -3.25 5.88
CA PRO A 4 -11.53 -3.44 4.85
C PRO A 4 -12.11 -2.82 3.57
N ILE A 5 -11.30 -2.06 2.82
CA ILE A 5 -11.63 -1.72 1.43
C ILE A 5 -11.46 -3.03 0.68
N ALA A 6 -12.55 -3.79 0.66
CA ALA A 6 -12.52 -5.23 0.54
C ALA A 6 -12.63 -5.71 -0.89
N ASP A 7 -12.31 -4.90 -1.87
CA ASP A 7 -12.45 -5.35 -3.25
C ASP A 7 -11.14 -5.87 -3.87
N CYS A 8 -10.04 -5.86 -3.12
CA CYS A 8 -8.72 -6.29 -3.64
C CYS A 8 -8.37 -5.69 -5.02
N LYS A 9 -8.90 -4.51 -5.32
CA LYS A 9 -8.63 -3.77 -6.55
C LYS A 9 -7.49 -2.78 -6.35
N PHE A 10 -6.70 -2.57 -7.38
CA PHE A 10 -5.63 -1.58 -7.40
C PHE A 10 -6.18 -0.24 -7.88
N ALA A 11 -6.05 0.80 -7.05
CA ALA A 11 -6.48 2.16 -7.38
C ALA A 11 -5.46 2.90 -8.25
N ASP A 12 -4.18 2.58 -8.08
CA ASP A 12 -3.07 3.17 -8.83
C ASP A 12 -1.97 2.14 -9.05
N VAL A 13 -1.24 2.28 -10.13
CA VAL A 13 -0.08 1.44 -10.48
C VAL A 13 1.00 2.28 -11.14
N VAL A 14 2.20 2.22 -10.58
CA VAL A 14 3.40 2.86 -11.15
C VAL A 14 4.38 1.78 -11.55
N ALA A 15 4.53 1.56 -12.85
CA ALA A 15 5.40 0.53 -13.43
C ALA A 15 6.45 1.15 -14.36
N ARG A 16 7.29 2.04 -13.84
CA ARG A 16 8.33 2.73 -14.62
C ARG A 16 9.70 2.78 -13.97
N TRP A 17 9.79 2.32 -12.72
CA TRP A 17 11.02 2.36 -11.96
C TRP A 17 11.69 0.98 -11.93
N PRO A 18 13.03 0.89 -11.86
CA PRO A 18 13.73 -0.38 -11.64
C PRO A 18 13.26 -1.05 -10.35
N GLY A 19 13.27 -2.39 -10.32
CA GLY A 19 12.77 -3.18 -9.19
C GLY A 19 13.48 -2.98 -7.85
N GLY A 20 14.69 -2.40 -7.85
CA GLY A 20 15.41 -2.01 -6.63
C GLY A 20 15.11 -0.59 -6.15
N THR A 21 14.12 0.09 -6.71
CA THR A 21 13.73 1.44 -6.29
C THR A 21 12.83 1.35 -5.05
N HIS A 22 13.19 2.09 -3.99
CA HIS A 22 12.40 2.13 -2.76
C HIS A 22 10.97 2.61 -2.98
N ASP A 23 10.02 1.98 -2.33
CA ASP A 23 8.59 2.30 -2.43
C ASP A 23 8.29 3.76 -2.05
N SER A 24 8.94 4.28 -1.02
CA SER A 24 8.82 5.68 -0.60
C SER A 24 9.24 6.67 -1.69
N PHE A 25 10.28 6.35 -2.47
CA PHE A 25 10.67 7.16 -3.63
C PHE A 25 9.61 7.10 -4.73
N THR A 26 9.15 5.89 -5.06
CA THR A 26 8.11 5.68 -6.07
C THR A 26 6.83 6.44 -5.73
N PHE A 27 6.38 6.38 -4.47
CA PHE A 27 5.24 7.14 -3.98
C PHE A 27 5.49 8.65 -4.06
N ARG A 28 6.67 9.12 -3.64
CA ARG A 28 7.04 10.54 -3.68
C ARG A 28 6.95 11.13 -5.09
N MET A 29 7.19 10.32 -6.11
CA MET A 29 7.15 10.71 -7.53
C MET A 29 5.81 10.38 -8.21
N SER A 30 4.79 9.94 -7.45
CA SER A 30 3.49 9.54 -8.00
C SER A 30 2.51 10.71 -8.09
N GLU A 31 1.60 10.63 -9.06
CA GLU A 31 0.47 11.55 -9.20
C GLU A 31 -0.47 11.50 -7.99
N VAL A 32 -0.61 10.30 -7.37
CA VAL A 32 -1.43 10.11 -6.16
C VAL A 32 -0.95 10.98 -5.02
N LYS A 33 0.36 11.07 -4.79
CA LYS A 33 0.91 11.97 -3.76
C LYS A 33 0.51 13.43 -4.02
N TYR A 34 0.69 13.93 -5.25
CA TYR A 34 0.33 15.31 -5.60
C TYR A 34 -1.18 15.56 -5.45
N TYR A 35 -1.99 14.58 -5.82
CA TYR A 35 -3.44 14.67 -5.63
C TYR A 35 -3.80 14.77 -4.15
N LEU A 36 -3.21 13.92 -3.29
CA LEU A 36 -3.47 13.91 -1.86
C LEU A 36 -3.02 15.20 -1.19
N GLU A 37 -1.85 15.70 -1.51
CA GLU A 37 -1.34 16.97 -0.96
C GLU A 37 -2.26 18.16 -1.25
N ARG A 38 -2.93 18.14 -2.40
CA ARG A 38 -3.83 19.23 -2.79
C ARG A 38 -5.26 19.07 -2.30
N ASN A 39 -5.73 17.84 -2.15
CA ASN A 39 -7.16 17.56 -1.97
C ASN A 39 -7.51 16.95 -0.62
N HIS A 40 -6.53 16.44 0.13
CA HIS A 40 -6.78 15.83 1.43
C HIS A 40 -6.78 16.90 2.51
N THR A 41 -7.96 17.38 2.86
CA THR A 41 -8.15 18.48 3.83
C THR A 41 -8.67 18.01 5.18
N THR A 42 -9.34 16.84 5.24
CA THR A 42 -9.99 16.33 6.44
C THR A 42 -9.92 14.81 6.54
N LEU A 43 -10.00 14.27 7.77
CA LEU A 43 -10.03 12.83 8.04
C LEU A 43 -11.28 12.12 7.49
N ASP A 44 -12.35 12.84 7.22
CA ASP A 44 -13.59 12.28 6.66
C ASP A 44 -13.38 11.64 5.29
N LYS A 45 -12.35 12.07 4.57
CA LYS A 45 -11.93 11.47 3.30
C LYS A 45 -11.15 10.17 3.45
N GLY A 46 -10.92 9.71 4.69
CA GLY A 46 -10.08 8.57 4.99
C GLY A 46 -8.59 8.90 4.96
N VAL A 47 -7.75 7.91 5.21
CA VAL A 47 -6.29 8.00 5.16
C VAL A 47 -5.72 6.81 4.42
N ILE A 48 -4.56 6.99 3.79
CA ILE A 48 -3.78 5.90 3.23
C ILE A 48 -2.93 5.27 4.34
N ILE A 49 -2.70 3.99 4.25
CA ILE A 49 -1.87 3.22 5.17
C ILE A 49 -0.60 2.80 4.45
N GLY A 50 0.53 3.16 5.03
CA GLY A 50 1.86 2.75 4.59
C GLY A 50 2.61 1.94 5.66
N ASP A 51 3.75 1.38 5.28
CA ASP A 51 4.69 0.77 6.23
C ASP A 51 5.63 1.82 6.83
N SER A 52 6.58 1.35 7.63
CA SER A 52 7.59 2.21 8.25
C SER A 52 8.56 2.86 7.26
N GLY A 53 8.62 2.38 6.01
CA GLY A 53 9.42 2.96 4.93
C GLY A 53 8.88 4.26 4.37
N TYR A 54 7.63 4.62 4.68
CA TYR A 54 7.02 5.86 4.23
C TYR A 54 7.10 6.95 5.30
N ALA A 55 7.27 8.21 4.87
CA ALA A 55 7.14 9.35 5.76
C ALA A 55 5.69 9.56 6.18
N LEU A 56 5.47 9.72 7.47
CA LEU A 56 4.16 10.02 8.05
C LEU A 56 3.67 11.41 7.58
N LYS A 57 2.45 11.46 7.03
CA LYS A 57 1.76 12.67 6.57
C LYS A 57 0.34 12.69 7.13
N ASN A 58 -0.35 13.83 7.06
CA ASN A 58 -1.74 13.93 7.49
C ASN A 58 -2.71 13.01 6.73
N TYR A 59 -2.35 12.60 5.53
CA TYR A 59 -3.11 11.68 4.67
C TYR A 59 -2.53 10.25 4.61
N LEU A 60 -1.31 10.02 5.12
CA LEU A 60 -0.62 8.72 5.06
C LEU A 60 -0.13 8.32 6.45
N MET A 61 -0.74 7.27 6.97
CA MET A 61 -0.48 6.74 8.31
C MET A 61 0.52 5.60 8.28
N THR A 62 1.51 5.68 9.15
CA THR A 62 2.55 4.67 9.34
C THR A 62 2.54 4.14 10.78
N PRO A 63 3.13 2.97 11.06
CA PRO A 63 3.20 2.46 12.41
C PRO A 63 4.03 3.35 13.34
N TYR A 64 3.82 3.23 14.63
CA TYR A 64 4.74 3.76 15.65
C TYR A 64 5.97 2.85 15.74
N ASP A 65 7.17 3.41 15.73
CA ASP A 65 8.41 2.64 15.86
C ASP A 65 8.52 1.97 17.24
N ASN A 66 8.19 2.71 18.30
CA ASN A 66 8.22 2.24 19.67
C ASN A 66 6.88 2.48 20.38
N PRO A 67 5.88 1.60 20.19
CA PRO A 67 4.57 1.76 20.79
C PRO A 67 4.65 1.48 22.30
N ASN A 68 4.73 2.53 23.12
CA ASN A 68 4.92 2.48 24.57
C ASN A 68 3.63 2.22 25.37
N ASP A 69 2.46 2.42 24.77
CA ASP A 69 1.18 2.20 25.42
C ASP A 69 0.29 1.19 24.66
N ARG A 70 -0.82 0.79 25.32
CA ARG A 70 -1.75 -0.21 24.79
C ARG A 70 -2.45 0.28 23.51
N LYS A 71 -2.81 1.55 23.42
CA LYS A 71 -3.51 2.14 22.26
C LYS A 71 -2.63 2.12 21.03
N LYS A 72 -1.37 2.55 21.15
CA LYS A 72 -0.39 2.54 20.05
C LYS A 72 -0.08 1.12 19.57
N ARG A 73 -0.02 0.14 20.47
CA ARG A 73 0.16 -1.28 20.08
C ARG A 73 -1.05 -1.79 19.31
N ARG A 74 -2.28 -1.50 19.77
CA ARG A 74 -3.50 -1.89 19.05
C ARG A 74 -3.59 -1.21 17.69
N TYR A 75 -3.24 0.07 17.61
CA TYR A 75 -3.13 0.78 16.34
C TYR A 75 -2.18 0.07 15.38
N ASN A 76 -0.93 -0.24 15.79
CA ASN A 76 0.04 -0.95 14.97
C ASN A 76 -0.47 -2.33 14.52
N THR A 77 -1.11 -3.08 15.43
CA THR A 77 -1.71 -4.39 15.09
C THR A 77 -2.79 -4.27 14.02
N THR A 78 -3.68 -3.29 14.15
CA THR A 78 -4.73 -3.05 13.17
C THR A 78 -4.17 -2.58 11.84
N LEU A 79 -3.17 -1.70 11.87
CA LEU A 79 -2.49 -1.23 10.66
C LEU A 79 -1.85 -2.41 9.89
N LYS A 80 -1.17 -3.31 10.60
CA LYS A 80 -0.60 -4.54 10.02
C LYS A 80 -1.68 -5.41 9.38
N ALA A 81 -2.80 -5.63 10.08
CA ALA A 81 -3.92 -6.40 9.55
C ALA A 81 -4.56 -5.76 8.30
N CYS A 82 -4.64 -4.44 8.23
CA CYS A 82 -5.09 -3.74 7.03
C CYS A 82 -4.09 -3.90 5.87
N ARG A 83 -2.79 -3.86 6.13
CA ARG A 83 -1.76 -4.06 5.10
C ARG A 83 -1.77 -5.47 4.51
N SER A 84 -2.06 -6.50 5.31
CA SER A 84 -2.13 -7.87 4.80
C SER A 84 -3.17 -8.06 3.68
N SER A 85 -4.17 -7.19 3.59
CA SER A 85 -5.12 -7.20 2.46
C SER A 85 -4.46 -6.78 1.15
N VAL A 86 -3.52 -5.83 1.17
CA VAL A 86 -2.75 -5.40 -0.01
C VAL A 86 -1.81 -6.51 -0.45
N GLU A 87 -1.12 -7.15 0.49
CA GLU A 87 -0.23 -8.27 0.24
C GLU A 87 -1.00 -9.43 -0.42
N ARG A 88 -2.20 -9.73 0.10
CA ARG A 88 -3.11 -10.72 -0.50
C ARG A 88 -3.52 -10.33 -1.93
N SER A 89 -3.83 -9.04 -2.17
CA SER A 89 -4.20 -8.56 -3.52
C SER A 89 -3.05 -8.75 -4.51
N ILE A 90 -1.81 -8.46 -4.09
CA ILE A 90 -0.62 -8.67 -4.92
C ILE A 90 -0.39 -10.18 -5.15
N GLY A 91 -0.61 -11.01 -4.13
CA GLY A 91 -0.59 -12.47 -4.26
C GLY A 91 -1.57 -12.97 -5.32
N GLN A 92 -2.82 -12.50 -5.25
CA GLN A 92 -3.86 -12.84 -6.23
C GLN A 92 -3.50 -12.39 -7.65
N LEU A 93 -2.96 -11.17 -7.80
CA LEU A 93 -2.48 -10.66 -9.07
C LEU A 93 -1.41 -11.57 -9.67
N LYS A 94 -0.41 -11.96 -8.88
CA LYS A 94 0.69 -12.84 -9.31
C LYS A 94 0.24 -14.28 -9.59
N ARG A 95 -0.80 -14.77 -8.90
CA ARG A 95 -1.41 -16.09 -9.20
C ARG A 95 -2.20 -16.05 -10.51
N ARG A 96 -2.99 -15.00 -10.74
CA ARG A 96 -3.73 -14.81 -11.97
C ARG A 96 -2.80 -14.65 -13.18
N PHE A 97 -1.70 -13.94 -13.03
CA PHE A 97 -0.73 -13.68 -14.08
C PHE A 97 0.66 -14.20 -13.69
N THR A 98 0.89 -15.47 -13.93
CA THR A 98 2.13 -16.18 -13.54
C THR A 98 3.39 -15.58 -14.14
N CYS A 99 3.29 -14.86 -15.26
CA CYS A 99 4.41 -14.10 -15.84
C CYS A 99 4.97 -13.03 -14.89
N LEU A 100 4.16 -12.50 -13.97
CA LEU A 100 4.61 -11.55 -12.95
C LEU A 100 5.38 -12.23 -11.80
N LYS A 101 5.21 -13.55 -11.64
CA LYS A 101 5.91 -14.34 -10.63
C LYS A 101 7.27 -14.81 -11.13
N SER A 102 7.36 -15.24 -12.39
CA SER A 102 8.59 -15.80 -13.00
C SER A 102 9.55 -14.75 -13.53
N GLY A 103 9.17 -13.48 -13.51
CA GLY A 103 9.93 -12.38 -14.11
C GLY A 103 9.72 -12.24 -15.62
N LEU A 104 9.63 -11.01 -16.08
CA LEU A 104 9.40 -10.67 -17.47
C LEU A 104 10.76 -10.58 -18.22
N ARG A 105 11.00 -11.49 -19.15
CA ARG A 105 12.22 -11.50 -19.99
C ARG A 105 12.03 -10.67 -21.26
N VAL A 106 11.65 -9.40 -21.10
CA VAL A 106 11.39 -8.45 -22.18
C VAL A 106 12.05 -7.10 -21.85
N GLN A 107 12.11 -6.22 -22.83
CA GLN A 107 12.60 -4.85 -22.61
C GLN A 107 11.76 -4.14 -21.53
N PRO A 108 12.38 -3.27 -20.71
CA PRO A 108 11.71 -2.61 -19.58
C PRO A 108 10.39 -1.89 -19.96
N ASP A 109 10.37 -1.18 -21.07
CA ASP A 109 9.16 -0.48 -21.53
C ASP A 109 8.00 -1.44 -21.80
N LYS A 110 8.29 -2.59 -22.41
CA LYS A 110 7.30 -3.65 -22.64
C LYS A 110 6.87 -4.30 -21.32
N ALA A 111 7.80 -4.49 -20.39
CA ALA A 111 7.49 -5.03 -19.07
C ALA A 111 6.51 -4.10 -18.32
N CYS A 112 6.74 -2.79 -18.36
CA CYS A 112 5.83 -1.80 -17.77
C CYS A 112 4.41 -1.90 -18.34
N LEU A 113 4.26 -2.00 -19.65
CA LEU A 113 2.96 -2.15 -20.31
C LEU A 113 2.26 -3.46 -19.90
N ILE A 114 3.00 -4.57 -19.82
CA ILE A 114 2.46 -5.87 -19.40
C ILE A 114 1.98 -5.80 -17.95
N ILE A 115 2.75 -5.20 -17.04
CA ILE A 115 2.36 -5.04 -15.64
C ILE A 115 1.05 -4.24 -15.52
N VAL A 116 0.97 -3.11 -16.20
CA VAL A 116 -0.24 -2.27 -16.19
C VAL A 116 -1.44 -3.03 -16.76
N ALA A 117 -1.26 -3.75 -17.88
CA ALA A 117 -2.32 -4.56 -18.47
C ALA A 117 -2.81 -5.66 -17.51
N CYS A 118 -1.90 -6.36 -16.83
CA CYS A 118 -2.25 -7.37 -15.82
C CYS A 118 -3.07 -6.77 -14.66
N VAL A 119 -2.70 -5.59 -14.16
CA VAL A 119 -3.43 -4.90 -13.10
C VAL A 119 -4.84 -4.49 -13.55
N ILE A 120 -4.98 -3.96 -14.77
CA ILE A 120 -6.29 -3.60 -15.34
C ILE A 120 -7.18 -4.84 -15.48
N LEU A 121 -6.65 -5.91 -16.05
CA LEU A 121 -7.39 -7.17 -16.22
C LEU A 121 -7.76 -7.79 -14.87
N HIS A 122 -6.88 -7.71 -13.87
CA HIS A 122 -7.20 -8.15 -12.51
C HIS A 122 -8.38 -7.35 -11.93
N ASN A 123 -8.35 -6.03 -12.05
CA ASN A 123 -9.45 -5.18 -11.59
C ASN A 123 -10.77 -5.51 -12.30
N ILE A 124 -10.74 -5.77 -13.61
CA ILE A 124 -11.92 -6.20 -14.37
C ILE A 124 -12.46 -7.53 -13.85
N ALA A 125 -11.59 -8.52 -13.63
CA ALA A 125 -11.97 -9.81 -13.08
C ALA A 125 -12.65 -9.66 -11.70
N LYS A 126 -12.08 -8.82 -10.82
CA LYS A 126 -12.69 -8.50 -9.50
C LYS A 126 -14.04 -7.79 -9.63
N MET A 127 -14.21 -6.93 -10.62
CA MET A 127 -15.51 -6.27 -10.89
C MET A 127 -16.57 -7.24 -11.41
N LEU A 128 -16.16 -8.25 -12.15
CA LEU A 128 -17.03 -9.31 -12.65
C LEU A 128 -17.33 -10.40 -11.59
N GLY A 129 -16.74 -10.29 -10.39
CA GLY A 129 -16.97 -11.25 -9.31
C GLY A 129 -16.24 -12.58 -9.49
N GLU A 130 -15.16 -12.61 -10.28
CA GLU A 130 -14.37 -13.83 -10.41
C GLU A 130 -13.73 -14.23 -9.07
N GLU A 131 -13.73 -15.52 -8.79
CA GLU A 131 -13.18 -16.09 -7.57
C GLU A 131 -11.68 -15.87 -7.46
N ASP A 132 -11.20 -15.81 -6.21
CA ASP A 132 -9.79 -15.73 -5.90
C ASP A 132 -9.13 -17.09 -6.07
N PHE A 133 -7.85 -17.09 -6.46
CA PHE A 133 -7.06 -18.31 -6.55
C PHE A 133 -6.68 -18.79 -5.15
N GLU A 134 -6.93 -20.05 -4.83
CA GLU A 134 -6.46 -20.69 -3.61
C GLU A 134 -4.94 -20.88 -3.65
N GLY A 135 -4.30 -20.77 -2.50
CA GLY A 135 -2.87 -20.99 -2.32
C GLY A 135 -2.30 -20.19 -1.14
N ASP A 136 -1.22 -20.66 -0.56
CA ASP A 136 -0.54 -19.97 0.52
C ASP A 136 0.10 -18.67 0.02
N ASP A 137 -0.10 -17.61 0.79
CA ASP A 137 0.46 -16.29 0.52
C ASP A 137 1.89 -16.19 1.10
N ASP A 138 2.80 -17.07 0.66
CA ASP A 138 4.23 -17.03 1.00
C ASP A 138 4.95 -15.87 0.28
N ILE A 139 4.38 -14.68 0.33
CA ILE A 139 5.05 -13.48 -0.14
C ILE A 139 5.60 -12.76 1.08
N GLU A 140 6.81 -13.14 1.50
CA GLU A 140 7.59 -12.31 2.40
C GLU A 140 7.99 -11.04 1.64
N PHE A 141 7.37 -9.92 2.01
CA PHE A 141 7.88 -8.61 1.63
C PHE A 141 8.98 -8.24 2.61
N GLU A 142 10.21 -8.31 2.17
CA GLU A 142 11.32 -7.69 2.89
C GLU A 142 11.04 -6.19 2.97
N CYS A 143 10.93 -5.68 4.18
CA CYS A 143 10.86 -4.25 4.41
C CYS A 143 12.27 -3.69 4.20
N ASP A 144 12.49 -2.97 3.12
CA ASP A 144 13.74 -2.25 2.88
C ASP A 144 14.05 -1.28 4.01
N PRO A 145 15.34 -1.11 4.37
CA PRO A 145 15.76 -0.13 5.36
C PRO A 145 15.36 1.29 4.90
N VAL A 146 14.73 2.00 5.81
CA VAL A 146 14.10 3.30 5.62
C VAL A 146 15.12 4.36 5.21
N ASP A 147 14.87 5.04 4.07
CA ASP A 147 15.37 6.40 3.87
C ASP A 147 14.57 7.31 4.83
N PRO A 148 15.19 8.05 5.76
CA PRO A 148 14.50 8.85 6.75
C PRO A 148 13.86 10.08 6.10
N ALA A 149 12.77 9.86 5.38
CA ALA A 149 11.91 10.93 4.96
C ALA A 149 11.28 11.54 6.22
N GLN A 150 11.41 12.84 6.39
CA GLN A 150 10.96 13.51 7.61
C GLN A 150 9.45 13.41 7.78
N ASP A 151 9.03 12.79 8.89
CA ASP A 151 7.66 12.81 9.35
C ASP A 151 7.15 14.24 9.52
N SER A 152 5.93 14.49 9.08
CA SER A 152 5.30 15.80 9.29
C SER A 152 4.74 15.91 10.70
N THR A 153 4.81 17.12 11.28
CA THR A 153 4.19 17.42 12.58
C THR A 153 2.68 17.17 12.54
N ASP A 154 2.02 17.59 11.48
CA ASP A 154 0.58 17.39 11.29
C ASP A 154 0.23 15.90 11.20
N GLY A 155 1.06 15.09 10.53
CA GLY A 155 0.90 13.65 10.48
C GLY A 155 0.96 13.00 11.86
N LYS A 156 1.87 13.45 12.73
CA LYS A 156 1.96 12.96 14.13
C LYS A 156 0.70 13.27 14.91
N VAL A 157 0.18 14.49 14.80
CA VAL A 157 -1.07 14.91 15.46
C VAL A 157 -2.25 14.06 14.99
N VAL A 158 -2.37 13.84 13.68
CA VAL A 158 -3.43 13.00 13.09
C VAL A 158 -3.31 11.55 13.56
N ARG A 159 -2.12 10.96 13.52
CA ARG A 159 -1.89 9.58 13.98
C ARG A 159 -2.24 9.43 15.46
N ASP A 160 -1.81 10.36 16.31
CA ASP A 160 -2.11 10.34 17.74
C ASP A 160 -3.61 10.52 18.01
N HIS A 161 -4.29 11.37 17.26
CA HIS A 161 -5.75 11.51 17.33
C HIS A 161 -6.45 10.19 16.97
N ILE A 162 -6.08 9.55 15.88
CA ILE A 162 -6.64 8.24 15.47
C ILE A 162 -6.38 7.19 16.55
N ALA A 163 -5.14 7.08 17.04
CA ALA A 163 -4.79 6.10 18.07
C ALA A 163 -5.56 6.31 19.36
N ASN A 164 -5.77 7.57 19.77
CA ASN A 164 -6.47 7.89 21.03
C ASN A 164 -8.00 7.75 20.94
N THR A 165 -8.57 7.99 19.76
CA THR A 165 -10.02 8.00 19.56
C THR A 165 -10.59 6.61 19.29
N PHE A 166 -9.86 5.76 18.55
CA PHE A 166 -10.38 4.49 18.02
C PHE A 166 -9.76 3.25 18.68
N PHE A 167 -8.70 3.40 19.48
CA PHE A 167 -7.97 2.30 20.11
C PHE A 167 -7.75 2.51 21.60
#